data_d8ac7aa8e392c329670228ab32125819
#
_entry.id   d8ac7aa8e392c329670228ab32125819
#
_cell.length_a   1.000
_cell.length_b   1.000
_cell.length_c   1.000
_cell.angle_alpha   90.00
_cell.angle_beta   90.00
_cell.angle_gamma   90.00
#
_symmetry.space_group_name_H-M   'P 1'
#
loop_
_entity.id
_entity.type
_entity.pdbx_description
1 polymer ?
#
loop_
_entity_poly.entity_id
_entity_poly.type
_entity_poly.pdbx_seq_one_letter_code
_entity_poly.pdbx_strand_id
1 'polypeptide(L)'
;MDSIDLAFAGAAEQARMLAAGTVTAPALTELYLERIARLDRELRAYRVVFAEAARKAAADAQQRLDAGERAALLGVPIAIKDDSDVAGEVTAYGGTAHGPAPTKDAEVVRLLRDAGAVILGKTAVPEMM
;
A
#
# COMPACT_ATOMS: atom_id res chain seq x y z
N MET A 1 -1.10 18.39 12.04
CA MET A 1 -0.03 17.37 12.03
C MET A 1 0.78 17.55 10.75
N ASP A 2 2.08 17.66 10.86
CA ASP A 2 2.91 17.81 9.67
C ASP A 2 3.08 16.47 8.93
N SER A 3 3.70 16.52 7.75
CA SER A 3 3.81 15.33 6.88
C SER A 3 4.69 14.24 7.48
N ILE A 4 5.70 14.58 8.29
CA ILE A 4 6.56 13.60 8.95
C ILE A 4 5.76 12.87 10.04
N ASP A 5 5.04 13.61 10.88
CA ASP A 5 4.21 13.03 11.94
C ASP A 5 3.13 12.13 11.34
N LEU A 6 2.51 12.56 10.24
CA LEU A 6 1.49 11.76 9.55
C LEU A 6 2.09 10.46 9.03
N ALA A 7 3.29 10.51 8.43
CA ALA A 7 3.95 9.31 7.89
C ALA A 7 4.28 8.28 8.98
N PHE A 8 4.46 8.70 10.21
CA PHE A 8 4.81 7.84 11.34
C PHE A 8 3.65 7.60 12.31
N ALA A 9 2.44 8.03 11.97
CA ALA A 9 1.30 7.90 12.86
C ALA A 9 0.83 6.46 13.09
N GLY A 10 1.12 5.57 12.14
CA GLY A 10 0.70 4.18 12.20
C GLY A 10 -0.67 3.95 11.58
N ALA A 11 -0.94 2.69 11.23
CA ALA A 11 -2.14 2.32 10.47
C ALA A 11 -3.44 2.61 11.24
N ALA A 12 -3.49 2.33 12.54
CA ALA A 12 -4.68 2.55 13.34
C ALA A 12 -5.04 4.03 13.44
N GLU A 13 -4.05 4.88 13.68
CA GLU A 13 -4.27 6.33 13.74
C GLU A 13 -4.67 6.89 12.38
N GLN A 14 -4.02 6.44 11.32
CA GLN A 14 -4.39 6.85 9.96
C GLN A 14 -5.81 6.44 9.61
N ALA A 15 -6.23 5.24 10.01
CA ALA A 15 -7.61 4.80 9.82
C ALA A 15 -8.62 5.72 10.53
N ARG A 16 -8.31 6.13 11.77
CA ARG A 16 -9.15 7.08 12.50
C ARG A 16 -9.22 8.45 11.81
N MET A 17 -8.07 8.95 11.34
CA MET A 17 -7.97 10.23 10.65
C MET A 17 -8.75 10.23 9.34
N LEU A 18 -8.66 9.15 8.59
CA LEU A 18 -9.42 8.97 7.34
C LEU A 18 -10.93 8.95 7.62
N ALA A 19 -11.36 8.20 8.63
CA ALA A 19 -12.76 8.13 9.02
C ALA A 19 -13.30 9.46 9.52
N ALA A 20 -12.46 10.25 10.21
CA ALA A 20 -12.82 11.57 10.72
C ALA A 20 -12.75 12.68 9.66
N GLY A 21 -12.18 12.40 8.49
CA GLY A 21 -11.98 13.40 7.45
C GLY A 21 -10.82 14.35 7.70
N THR A 22 -9.96 14.05 8.67
CA THR A 22 -8.77 14.87 8.99
C THR A 22 -7.74 14.79 7.87
N VAL A 23 -7.67 13.67 7.16
CA VAL A 23 -6.83 13.46 5.99
C VAL A 23 -7.64 12.71 4.94
N THR A 24 -7.31 12.89 3.67
CA THR A 24 -7.94 12.11 2.59
C THR A 24 -7.05 10.94 2.19
N ALA A 25 -7.67 9.88 1.65
CA ALA A 25 -6.92 8.73 1.16
C ALA A 25 -5.96 9.10 0.02
N PRO A 26 -6.38 9.92 -0.98
CA PRO A 26 -5.43 10.39 -1.99
C PRO A 26 -4.24 11.16 -1.43
N ALA A 27 -4.47 12.07 -0.47
CA ALA A 27 -3.38 12.84 0.12
C ALA A 27 -2.39 11.95 0.88
N LEU A 28 -2.91 10.99 1.65
CA LEU A 28 -2.08 10.06 2.41
C LEU A 28 -1.27 9.15 1.47
N THR A 29 -1.88 8.65 0.42
CA THR A 29 -1.20 7.83 -0.59
C THR A 29 -0.11 8.64 -1.29
N GLU A 30 -0.37 9.89 -1.72
CA GLU A 30 0.64 10.73 -2.34
C GLU A 30 1.80 11.02 -1.40
N LEU A 31 1.53 11.23 -0.13
CA LEU A 31 2.59 11.41 0.87
C LEU A 31 3.61 10.27 0.83
N TYR A 32 3.14 9.02 0.82
CA TYR A 32 4.03 7.87 0.76
C TYR A 32 4.68 7.68 -0.60
N LEU A 33 3.96 7.90 -1.68
CA LEU A 33 4.55 7.80 -3.03
C LEU A 33 5.68 8.81 -3.21
N GLU A 34 5.51 10.02 -2.69
CA GLU A 34 6.55 11.04 -2.72
C GLU A 34 7.75 10.66 -1.85
N ARG A 35 7.50 10.13 -0.65
CA ARG A 35 8.57 9.64 0.22
C ARG A 35 9.36 8.52 -0.44
N ILE A 36 8.67 7.58 -1.08
CA ILE A 36 9.31 6.49 -1.83
C ILE A 36 10.18 7.07 -2.96
N ALA A 37 9.63 7.96 -3.76
CA ALA A 37 10.37 8.57 -4.88
C ALA A 37 11.64 9.30 -4.40
N ARG A 38 11.58 9.94 -3.24
CA ARG A 38 12.69 10.72 -2.69
C ARG A 38 13.72 9.87 -1.98
N LEU A 39 13.29 8.86 -1.22
CA LEU A 39 14.15 8.11 -0.30
C LEU A 39 14.57 6.74 -0.81
N ASP A 40 13.79 6.11 -1.68
CA ASP A 40 14.02 4.71 -2.02
C ASP A 40 15.20 4.49 -2.97
N ARG A 41 15.69 5.54 -3.62
CA ARG A 41 16.91 5.48 -4.42
C ARG A 41 18.10 5.00 -3.58
N GLU A 42 18.15 5.39 -2.31
CA GLU A 42 19.21 4.98 -1.38
C GLU A 42 18.80 3.76 -0.58
N LEU A 43 17.55 3.73 -0.08
CA LEU A 43 17.10 2.67 0.82
C LEU A 43 16.83 1.35 0.10
N ARG A 44 16.34 1.40 -1.14
CA ARG A 44 15.98 0.21 -1.94
C ARG A 44 15.05 -0.73 -1.19
N ALA A 45 14.09 -0.15 -0.50
CA ALA A 45 13.12 -0.91 0.27
C ALA A 45 12.04 -1.55 -0.62
N TYR A 46 11.74 -0.95 -1.79
CA TYR A 46 10.71 -1.43 -2.70
C TYR A 46 11.34 -2.08 -3.94
N ARG A 47 10.89 -3.29 -4.29
CA ARG A 47 11.22 -3.87 -5.59
C ARG A 47 10.36 -3.28 -6.69
N VAL A 48 9.08 -3.03 -6.40
CA VAL A 48 8.16 -2.40 -7.35
C VAL A 48 7.17 -1.52 -6.60
N VAL A 49 6.79 -0.40 -7.21
CA VAL A 49 5.81 0.54 -6.68
C VAL A 49 4.63 0.61 -7.64
N PHE A 50 3.42 0.42 -7.13
CA PHE A 50 2.18 0.44 -7.91
C PHE A 50 1.55 1.83 -7.90
N ALA A 51 2.28 2.86 -8.37
CA ALA A 51 1.86 4.24 -8.21
C ALA A 51 0.46 4.52 -8.77
N GLU A 52 0.20 4.12 -10.02
CA GLU A 52 -1.11 4.37 -10.65
C GLU A 52 -2.23 3.57 -10.00
N ALA A 53 -2.01 2.29 -9.73
CA ALA A 53 -3.00 1.45 -9.06
C ALA A 53 -3.29 1.94 -7.65
N ALA A 54 -2.28 2.39 -6.92
CA ALA A 54 -2.44 2.95 -5.58
C ALA A 54 -3.26 4.23 -5.61
N ARG A 55 -2.99 5.12 -6.57
CA ARG A 55 -3.77 6.36 -6.73
C ARG A 55 -5.23 6.08 -7.03
N LYS A 56 -5.49 5.12 -7.91
CA LYS A 56 -6.87 4.71 -8.22
C LYS A 56 -7.55 4.11 -6.99
N ALA A 57 -6.88 3.21 -6.30
CA ALA A 57 -7.42 2.60 -5.07
C ALA A 57 -7.70 3.65 -4.00
N ALA A 58 -6.83 4.65 -3.85
CA ALA A 58 -7.03 5.73 -2.89
C ALA A 58 -8.26 6.58 -3.26
N ALA A 59 -8.44 6.89 -4.53
CA ALA A 59 -9.62 7.63 -5.00
C ALA A 59 -10.91 6.84 -4.74
N ASP A 60 -10.91 5.55 -5.03
CA ASP A 60 -12.05 4.67 -4.79
C ASP A 60 -12.36 4.58 -3.28
N ALA A 61 -11.32 4.44 -2.44
CA ALA A 61 -11.48 4.41 -0.99
C ALA A 61 -12.08 5.73 -0.47
N GLN A 62 -11.64 6.87 -1.02
CA GLN A 62 -12.17 8.17 -0.62
C GLN A 62 -13.65 8.30 -0.94
N GLN A 63 -14.09 7.82 -2.09
CA GLN A 63 -15.51 7.82 -2.44
C GLN A 63 -16.33 7.01 -1.42
N ARG A 64 -15.82 5.88 -1.01
CA ARG A 64 -16.46 5.04 0.01
C ARG A 64 -16.51 5.75 1.37
N LEU A 65 -15.43 6.38 1.78
CA LEU A 65 -15.38 7.17 3.02
C LEU A 65 -16.40 8.32 2.98
N ASP A 66 -16.47 9.03 1.85
CA ASP A 66 -17.40 10.15 1.67
C ASP A 66 -18.85 9.68 1.71
N ALA A 67 -19.12 8.46 1.27
CA ALA A 67 -20.44 7.84 1.34
C ALA A 67 -20.80 7.30 2.72
N GLY A 68 -19.88 7.42 3.69
CA GLY A 68 -20.12 6.97 5.06
C GLY A 68 -19.72 5.53 5.34
N GLU A 69 -19.13 4.83 4.37
CA GLU A 69 -18.63 3.47 4.60
C GLU A 69 -17.46 3.47 5.58
N ARG A 70 -17.35 2.39 6.34
CA ARG A 70 -16.24 2.17 7.28
C ARG A 70 -15.75 0.74 7.16
N ALA A 71 -14.43 0.58 7.11
CA ALA A 71 -13.76 -0.71 7.16
C ALA A 71 -12.44 -0.49 7.91
N ALA A 72 -11.87 -1.56 8.45
CA ALA A 72 -10.74 -1.47 9.37
C ALA A 72 -9.55 -0.69 8.83
N LEU A 73 -9.25 -0.80 7.52
CA LEU A 73 -8.10 -0.17 6.88
C LEU A 73 -8.51 0.70 5.68
N LEU A 74 -9.76 1.13 5.61
CA LEU A 74 -10.27 1.85 4.44
C LEU A 74 -9.45 3.12 4.16
N GLY A 75 -8.72 3.10 3.04
CA GLY A 75 -7.87 4.19 2.60
C GLY A 75 -6.45 4.20 3.18
N VAL A 76 -6.10 3.22 4.03
CA VAL A 76 -4.78 3.16 4.66
C VAL A 76 -3.75 2.56 3.68
N PRO A 77 -2.65 3.28 3.39
CA PRO A 77 -1.60 2.74 2.52
C PRO A 77 -0.77 1.67 3.24
N ILE A 78 -0.52 0.57 2.54
CA ILE A 78 0.31 -0.51 3.04
C ILE A 78 1.24 -1.02 1.94
N ALA A 79 2.29 -1.74 2.32
CA ALA A 79 3.19 -2.42 1.42
C ALA A 79 3.10 -3.93 1.66
N ILE A 80 3.37 -4.71 0.61
CA ILE A 80 3.35 -6.17 0.66
C ILE A 80 4.79 -6.68 0.51
N LYS A 81 5.20 -7.54 1.40
CA LYS A 81 6.50 -8.19 1.32
C LYS A 81 6.55 -9.06 0.06
N ASP A 82 7.69 -9.08 -0.63
CA ASP A 82 7.83 -9.75 -1.94
C ASP A 82 8.00 -11.27 -1.85
N ASP A 83 7.35 -11.87 -0.88
CA ASP A 83 7.13 -13.30 -0.74
C ASP A 83 5.62 -13.64 -0.71
N SER A 84 4.77 -12.66 -0.90
CA SER A 84 3.31 -12.82 -0.94
C SER A 84 2.78 -12.36 -2.30
N ASP A 85 1.96 -13.18 -2.93
CA ASP A 85 1.47 -12.90 -4.28
C ASP A 85 0.50 -11.73 -4.33
N VAL A 86 0.76 -10.83 -5.28
CA VAL A 86 -0.16 -9.77 -5.69
C VAL A 86 -0.51 -10.03 -7.15
N ALA A 87 -1.78 -10.15 -7.47
CA ALA A 87 -2.21 -10.50 -8.82
C ALA A 87 -1.62 -9.54 -9.86
N GLY A 88 -1.09 -10.10 -10.93
CA GLY A 88 -0.55 -9.35 -12.06
C GLY A 88 0.92 -8.94 -11.92
N GLU A 89 1.54 -9.16 -10.76
CA GLU A 89 2.95 -8.85 -10.53
C GLU A 89 3.70 -10.09 -10.07
N VAL A 90 4.90 -10.34 -10.61
CA VAL A 90 5.71 -11.49 -10.19
C VAL A 90 6.06 -11.39 -8.71
N THR A 91 6.22 -12.54 -8.07
CA THR A 91 6.78 -12.63 -6.72
C THR A 91 8.20 -13.12 -6.85
N ALA A 92 9.16 -12.26 -6.53
CA ALA A 92 10.58 -12.51 -6.85
C ALA A 92 11.35 -13.23 -5.73
N TYR A 93 10.83 -13.27 -4.50
CA TYR A 93 11.47 -13.93 -3.36
C TYR A 93 12.94 -13.48 -3.16
N GLY A 94 13.22 -12.22 -3.46
CA GLY A 94 14.56 -11.65 -3.32
C GLY A 94 15.53 -11.99 -4.43
N GLY A 95 15.08 -12.71 -5.46
CA GLY A 95 15.95 -13.18 -6.54
C GLY A 95 15.51 -12.68 -7.91
N THR A 96 16.16 -13.23 -8.95
CA THR A 96 15.84 -12.92 -10.35
C THR A 96 15.22 -14.11 -11.08
N ALA A 97 15.32 -15.32 -10.53
CA ALA A 97 14.76 -16.54 -11.10
C ALA A 97 13.37 -16.79 -10.51
N HIS A 98 12.35 -16.31 -11.16
CA HIS A 98 10.97 -16.45 -10.70
C HIS A 98 10.08 -16.93 -11.85
N GLY A 99 8.93 -17.49 -11.50
CA GLY A 99 7.93 -17.91 -12.45
C GLY A 99 7.09 -16.75 -13.00
N PRO A 100 6.00 -17.06 -13.72
CA PRO A 100 5.10 -16.05 -14.24
C PRO A 100 4.36 -15.31 -13.11
N ALA A 101 3.79 -14.16 -13.43
CA ALA A 101 2.99 -13.39 -12.50
C ALA A 101 1.76 -14.22 -12.04
N PRO A 102 1.43 -14.23 -10.75
CA PRO A 102 0.22 -14.89 -10.27
C PRO A 102 -1.03 -14.22 -10.83
N THR A 103 -2.10 -14.99 -10.97
CA THR A 103 -3.38 -14.49 -11.49
C THR A 103 -4.33 -14.05 -10.39
N LYS A 104 -4.02 -14.36 -9.14
CA LYS A 104 -4.83 -13.95 -7.99
C LYS A 104 -3.95 -13.60 -6.80
N ASP A 105 -4.49 -12.79 -5.90
CA ASP A 105 -3.83 -12.38 -4.68
C ASP A 105 -3.66 -13.56 -3.71
N ALA A 106 -2.57 -13.54 -2.96
CA ALA A 106 -2.45 -14.38 -1.76
C ALA A 106 -3.58 -14.03 -0.79
N GLU A 107 -3.95 -14.96 0.09
CA GLU A 107 -5.05 -14.76 1.02
C GLU A 107 -4.85 -13.52 1.91
N VAL A 108 -3.63 -13.29 2.40
CA VAL A 108 -3.34 -12.10 3.21
C VAL A 108 -3.60 -10.81 2.43
N VAL A 109 -3.23 -10.78 1.16
CA VAL A 109 -3.43 -9.62 0.29
C VAL A 109 -4.92 -9.41 0.03
N ARG A 110 -5.65 -10.50 -0.24
CA ARG A 110 -7.10 -10.44 -0.41
C ARG A 110 -7.78 -9.84 0.83
N LEU A 111 -7.40 -10.32 2.01
CA LEU A 111 -7.96 -9.83 3.27
C LEU A 111 -7.67 -8.35 3.51
N LEU A 112 -6.45 -7.91 3.18
CA LEU A 112 -6.06 -6.50 3.31
C LEU A 112 -6.85 -5.61 2.35
N ARG A 113 -7.03 -6.06 1.10
CA ARG A 113 -7.88 -5.32 0.14
C ARG A 113 -9.33 -5.27 0.60
N ASP A 114 -9.86 -6.37 1.12
CA ASP A 114 -11.25 -6.40 1.63
C ASP A 114 -11.42 -5.47 2.83
N ALA A 115 -10.37 -5.28 3.63
CA ALA A 115 -10.37 -4.31 4.71
C ALA A 115 -10.24 -2.86 4.24
N GLY A 116 -10.04 -2.64 2.93
CA GLY A 116 -9.99 -1.32 2.32
C GLY A 116 -8.60 -0.71 2.16
N ALA A 117 -7.54 -1.47 2.42
CA ALA A 117 -6.17 -0.98 2.32
C ALA A 117 -5.78 -0.62 0.88
N VAL A 118 -4.91 0.37 0.75
CA VAL A 118 -4.32 0.79 -0.52
C VAL A 118 -2.92 0.19 -0.62
N ILE A 119 -2.68 -0.68 -1.58
CA ILE A 119 -1.39 -1.37 -1.71
C ILE A 119 -0.44 -0.51 -2.54
N LEU A 120 0.66 -0.07 -1.91
CA LEU A 120 1.64 0.82 -2.52
C LEU A 120 2.62 0.09 -3.43
N GLY A 121 2.97 -1.15 -3.11
CA GLY A 121 3.98 -1.88 -3.84
C GLY A 121 4.46 -3.10 -3.07
N LYS A 122 5.54 -3.71 -3.56
CA LYS A 122 6.15 -4.88 -2.95
C LYS A 122 7.53 -4.52 -2.41
N THR A 123 7.78 -4.91 -1.17
CA THR A 123 9.04 -4.59 -0.50
C THR A 123 10.05 -5.71 -0.64
N ALA A 124 11.33 -5.33 -0.69
CA ALA A 124 12.44 -6.23 -0.87
C ALA A 124 12.55 -7.23 0.29
N VAL A 125 12.97 -8.45 -0.03
CA VAL A 125 13.19 -9.52 0.94
C VAL A 125 14.54 -10.16 0.68
N PRO A 126 15.13 -10.86 1.67
CA PRO A 126 16.32 -11.67 1.42
C PRO A 126 16.03 -12.76 0.38
N GLU A 127 17.06 -13.12 -0.37
CA GLU A 127 16.93 -14.16 -1.40
C GLU A 127 16.43 -15.48 -0.80
N MET A 128 15.50 -16.12 -1.49
CA MET A 128 14.92 -17.43 -1.10
C MET A 128 14.13 -17.36 0.23
N MET A 129 13.67 -16.22 0.60
CA MET A 129 12.83 -16.03 1.77
C MET A 129 11.37 -16.31 1.46
#